data_289055e96bd78283a3bca193a6e441f4
#
_entry.id   289055e96bd78283a3bca193a6e441f4
#
_cell.length_a   1.000
_cell.length_b   1.000
_cell.length_c   1.000
_cell.angle_alpha   90.00
_cell.angle_beta   90.00
_cell.angle_gamma   90.00
#
_symmetry.space_group_name_H-M   'P 1'
#
loop_
_entity.id
_entity.type
_entity.pdbx_description
1 polymer ?
#
loop_
_entity_poly.entity_id
_entity_poly.type
_entity_poly.pdbx_seq_one_letter_code
_entity_poly.pdbx_strand_id
1 'polypeptide(L)'
;MRRTYLKVVWMMALLLLPASLLAQELAAIPPLRSPVVDVTGTLDAGQIQQLEQQALALQQRKGAQLQILIVPTTQPEAIEQYTQRVFDQWKIGRKGVDDGVLLLVAKDDRRVRIQPGYGLEGAIADITANRIIQEYLAPRFREGDYAGGISAATATLAGLIEGEALPPPVSGHA
;
A
#
# COMPACT_ATOMS: atom_id res chain seq x y z
N MET A 1 21.22 -58.14 23.43
CA MET A 1 21.55 -57.32 22.23
C MET A 1 20.32 -56.81 21.44
N ARG A 2 19.21 -57.53 21.37
CA ARG A 2 18.01 -57.07 20.60
C ARG A 2 17.29 -55.82 21.16
N ARG A 3 17.40 -55.56 22.47
CA ARG A 3 16.71 -54.42 23.10
C ARG A 3 17.40 -53.07 22.91
N THR A 4 18.69 -53.05 22.64
CA THR A 4 19.46 -51.81 22.43
C THR A 4 19.27 -51.25 21.02
N TYR A 5 19.14 -52.09 20.02
CA TYR A 5 18.91 -51.68 18.63
C TYR A 5 17.53 -51.05 18.44
N LEU A 6 16.52 -51.54 19.18
CA LEU A 6 15.16 -50.99 19.08
C LEU A 6 15.06 -49.56 19.61
N LYS A 7 15.82 -49.23 20.65
CA LYS A 7 15.89 -47.87 21.21
C LYS A 7 16.61 -46.87 20.29
N VAL A 8 17.65 -47.34 19.61
CA VAL A 8 18.41 -46.52 18.65
C VAL A 8 17.58 -46.24 17.39
N VAL A 9 16.81 -47.23 16.91
CA VAL A 9 15.92 -47.08 15.76
C VAL A 9 14.76 -46.08 16.06
N TRP A 10 14.22 -46.11 17.28
CA TRP A 10 13.18 -45.15 17.71
C TRP A 10 13.74 -43.75 17.89
N MET A 11 14.99 -43.62 18.34
CA MET A 11 15.63 -42.31 18.50
C MET A 11 16.03 -41.67 17.15
N MET A 12 16.37 -42.52 16.15
CA MET A 12 16.60 -42.04 14.78
C MET A 12 15.31 -41.68 14.02
N ALA A 13 14.21 -42.39 14.30
CA ALA A 13 12.92 -42.08 13.69
C ALA A 13 12.34 -40.73 14.17
N LEU A 14 12.72 -40.28 15.37
CA LEU A 14 12.28 -38.97 15.91
C LEU A 14 13.03 -37.78 15.28
N LEU A 15 14.18 -38.03 14.63
CA LEU A 15 14.98 -37.01 13.93
C LEU A 15 14.55 -36.78 12.47
N LEU A 16 13.59 -37.57 11.97
CA LEU A 16 13.05 -37.47 10.62
C LEU A 16 11.65 -36.86 10.58
N LEU A 17 11.24 -36.10 11.62
CA LEU A 17 10.10 -35.24 11.48
C LEU A 17 10.47 -34.18 10.45
N PRO A 18 9.80 -34.15 9.28
CA PRO A 18 9.96 -33.01 8.38
C PRO A 18 9.56 -31.79 9.19
N ALA A 19 10.51 -30.90 9.43
CA ALA A 19 10.18 -29.54 9.77
C ALA A 19 9.41 -29.01 8.55
N SER A 20 8.10 -29.19 8.56
CA SER A 20 7.21 -28.44 7.67
C SER A 20 7.44 -26.98 8.07
N LEU A 21 8.43 -26.36 7.42
CA LEU A 21 8.47 -24.90 7.36
C LEU A 21 7.10 -24.55 6.77
N LEU A 22 6.19 -24.11 7.61
CA LEU A 22 5.01 -23.39 7.19
C LEU A 22 5.56 -22.11 6.54
N ALA A 23 5.86 -22.22 5.24
CA ALA A 23 6.13 -21.05 4.42
C ALA A 23 4.88 -20.19 4.56
N GLN A 24 5.02 -19.10 5.29
CA GLN A 24 3.92 -18.16 5.50
C GLN A 24 3.55 -17.62 4.13
N GLU A 25 2.35 -17.91 3.69
CA GLU A 25 1.88 -17.47 2.37
C GLU A 25 1.79 -15.94 2.34
N LEU A 26 2.36 -15.34 1.30
CA LEU A 26 2.34 -13.88 1.13
C LEU A 26 0.92 -13.41 0.86
N ALA A 27 0.58 -12.22 1.34
CA ALA A 27 -0.71 -11.60 1.08
C ALA A 27 -0.94 -11.45 -0.44
N ALA A 28 -2.11 -11.87 -0.90
CA ALA A 28 -2.47 -11.80 -2.32
C ALA A 28 -2.55 -10.35 -2.80
N ILE A 29 -2.13 -10.13 -4.05
CA ILE A 29 -2.33 -8.84 -4.72
C ILE A 29 -3.61 -8.94 -5.55
N PRO A 30 -4.62 -8.09 -5.29
CA PRO A 30 -5.83 -8.10 -6.08
C PRO A 30 -5.55 -7.65 -7.52
N PRO A 31 -6.38 -8.07 -8.51
CA PRO A 31 -6.22 -7.61 -9.88
C PRO A 31 -6.50 -6.10 -9.98
N LEU A 32 -5.70 -5.40 -10.80
CA LEU A 32 -5.95 -4.00 -11.14
C LEU A 32 -7.15 -3.92 -12.08
N ARG A 33 -8.26 -3.35 -11.61
CA ARG A 33 -9.51 -3.21 -12.37
C ARG A 33 -9.87 -1.76 -12.65
N SER A 34 -9.49 -0.87 -11.76
CA SER A 34 -9.81 0.55 -11.81
C SER A 34 -8.77 1.35 -10.99
N PRO A 35 -8.76 2.67 -11.06
CA PRO A 35 -7.89 3.50 -10.22
C PRO A 35 -8.06 3.29 -8.71
N VAL A 36 -9.21 2.78 -8.29
CA VAL A 36 -9.50 2.49 -6.88
C VAL A 36 -9.87 1.02 -6.72
N VAL A 37 -9.07 0.28 -5.97
CA VAL A 37 -9.31 -1.12 -5.62
C VAL A 37 -9.45 -1.23 -4.11
N ASP A 38 -10.65 -1.46 -3.64
CA ASP A 38 -10.98 -1.68 -2.23
C ASP A 38 -11.54 -3.09 -2.05
N VAL A 39 -10.74 -3.97 -1.44
CA VAL A 39 -11.15 -5.36 -1.15
C VAL A 39 -11.75 -5.50 0.25
N THR A 40 -11.84 -4.41 1.00
CA THR A 40 -12.31 -4.41 2.38
C THR A 40 -13.74 -3.92 2.54
N GLY A 41 -14.31 -3.32 1.49
CA GLY A 41 -15.62 -2.67 1.56
C GLY A 41 -15.65 -1.45 2.49
N THR A 42 -14.52 -0.78 2.64
CA THR A 42 -14.40 0.43 3.47
C THR A 42 -15.09 1.62 2.84
N LEU A 43 -15.05 1.71 1.51
CA LEU A 43 -15.64 2.79 0.73
C LEU A 43 -16.97 2.33 0.12
N ASP A 44 -17.94 3.21 0.08
CA ASP A 44 -19.15 2.99 -0.71
C ASP A 44 -18.93 3.28 -2.20
N ALA A 45 -19.90 2.91 -3.05
CA ALA A 45 -19.79 3.06 -4.50
C ALA A 45 -19.63 4.53 -4.94
N GLY A 46 -20.28 5.47 -4.28
CA GLY A 46 -20.18 6.90 -4.57
C GLY A 46 -18.80 7.45 -4.23
N GLN A 47 -18.23 7.03 -3.11
CA GLN A 47 -16.87 7.38 -2.67
C GLN A 47 -15.82 6.83 -3.62
N ILE A 48 -15.96 5.58 -4.05
CA ILE A 48 -15.08 4.97 -5.06
C ILE A 48 -15.14 5.76 -6.35
N GLN A 49 -16.34 6.05 -6.86
CA GLN A 49 -16.51 6.81 -8.09
C GLN A 49 -15.89 8.20 -8.02
N GLN A 50 -16.04 8.89 -6.89
CA GLN A 50 -15.44 10.22 -6.70
C GLN A 50 -13.91 10.17 -6.72
N LEU A 51 -13.30 9.19 -6.05
CA LEU A 51 -11.85 9.00 -6.04
C LEU A 51 -11.31 8.58 -7.42
N GLU A 52 -12.03 7.72 -8.14
CA GLU A 52 -11.71 7.36 -9.52
C GLU A 52 -11.70 8.59 -10.44
N GLN A 53 -12.69 9.47 -10.31
CA GLN A 53 -12.75 10.72 -11.06
C GLN A 53 -11.55 11.63 -10.78
N GLN A 54 -11.12 11.73 -9.53
CA GLN A 54 -9.90 12.48 -9.16
C GLN A 54 -8.65 11.90 -9.85
N ALA A 55 -8.48 10.58 -9.79
CA ALA A 55 -7.35 9.89 -10.41
C ALA A 55 -7.33 10.02 -11.93
N LEU A 56 -8.48 9.83 -12.58
CA LEU A 56 -8.63 9.96 -14.03
C LEU A 56 -8.44 11.41 -14.49
N ALA A 57 -8.91 12.39 -13.74
CA ALA A 57 -8.68 13.81 -14.05
C ALA A 57 -7.19 14.16 -14.03
N LEU A 58 -6.43 13.65 -13.06
CA LEU A 58 -4.97 13.80 -13.03
C LEU A 58 -4.32 13.16 -14.26
N GLN A 59 -4.73 11.95 -14.60
CA GLN A 59 -4.21 11.23 -15.77
C GLN A 59 -4.48 12.02 -17.08
N GLN A 60 -5.66 12.60 -17.22
CA GLN A 60 -6.00 13.41 -18.39
C GLN A 60 -5.16 14.69 -18.49
N ARG A 61 -4.89 15.34 -17.36
CA ARG A 61 -4.11 16.59 -17.35
C ARG A 61 -2.62 16.39 -17.48
N LYS A 62 -2.07 15.34 -16.84
CA LYS A 62 -0.62 15.13 -16.70
C LYS A 62 -0.12 13.80 -17.27
N GLY A 63 -1.00 12.87 -17.58
CA GLY A 63 -0.63 11.50 -17.95
C GLY A 63 -0.18 10.65 -16.77
N ALA A 64 -0.02 11.23 -15.59
CA ALA A 64 0.38 10.52 -14.37
C ALA A 64 -0.71 9.56 -13.90
N GLN A 65 -0.31 8.37 -13.45
CA GLN A 65 -1.21 7.34 -12.98
C GLN A 65 -1.23 7.29 -11.46
N LEU A 66 -2.37 7.65 -10.86
CA LEU A 66 -2.60 7.50 -9.43
C LEU A 66 -3.48 6.28 -9.19
N GLN A 67 -2.98 5.36 -8.35
CA GLN A 67 -3.69 4.15 -7.94
C GLN A 67 -3.91 4.16 -6.44
N ILE A 68 -5.08 3.71 -6.00
CA ILE A 68 -5.47 3.57 -4.61
C ILE A 68 -5.79 2.11 -4.35
N LEU A 69 -5.17 1.51 -3.34
CA LEU A 69 -5.42 0.14 -2.93
C LEU A 69 -5.70 0.09 -1.43
N ILE A 70 -6.84 -0.50 -1.07
CA ILE A 70 -7.21 -0.77 0.32
C ILE A 70 -7.29 -2.28 0.51
N VAL A 71 -6.43 -2.80 1.39
CA VAL A 71 -6.38 -4.21 1.78
C VAL A 71 -6.54 -4.35 3.29
N PRO A 72 -6.97 -5.51 3.80
CA PRO A 72 -7.06 -5.70 5.25
C PRO A 72 -5.68 -5.67 5.90
N THR A 73 -4.71 -6.38 5.34
CA THR A 73 -3.35 -6.52 5.89
C THR A 73 -2.34 -6.80 4.79
N THR A 74 -1.09 -6.46 5.03
CA THR A 74 0.03 -6.84 4.17
C THR A 74 0.84 -7.99 4.77
N GLN A 75 0.50 -8.40 6.01
CA GLN A 75 1.22 -9.46 6.72
C GLN A 75 1.25 -10.76 5.89
N PRO A 76 2.37 -11.51 5.92
CA PRO A 76 3.56 -11.33 6.77
C PRO A 76 4.60 -10.33 6.26
N GLU A 77 4.37 -9.71 5.10
CA GLU A 77 5.31 -8.73 4.54
C GLU A 77 5.22 -7.40 5.27
N ALA A 78 6.36 -6.68 5.33
CA ALA A 78 6.34 -5.25 5.63
C ALA A 78 5.56 -4.50 4.53
N ILE A 79 4.89 -3.41 4.90
CA ILE A 79 4.07 -2.65 3.95
C ILE A 79 4.89 -2.17 2.73
N GLU A 80 6.16 -1.86 2.94
CA GLU A 80 7.10 -1.43 1.92
C GLU A 80 7.31 -2.53 0.85
N GLN A 81 7.51 -3.77 1.29
CA GLN A 81 7.73 -4.91 0.40
C GLN A 81 6.46 -5.26 -0.39
N TYR A 82 5.32 -5.31 0.29
CA TYR A 82 4.04 -5.56 -0.35
C TYR A 82 3.72 -4.46 -1.38
N THR A 83 3.90 -3.18 -1.02
CA THR A 83 3.66 -2.06 -1.91
C THR A 83 4.53 -2.13 -3.17
N GLN A 84 5.82 -2.48 -3.02
CA GLN A 84 6.72 -2.66 -4.15
C GLN A 84 6.24 -3.78 -5.08
N ARG A 85 5.83 -4.93 -4.53
CA ARG A 85 5.26 -6.03 -5.31
C ARG A 85 4.01 -5.62 -6.10
N VAL A 86 3.11 -4.86 -5.46
CA VAL A 86 1.92 -4.33 -6.14
C VAL A 86 2.31 -3.40 -7.27
N PHE A 87 3.23 -2.47 -7.00
CA PHE A 87 3.69 -1.48 -7.97
C PHE A 87 4.27 -2.15 -9.22
N ASP A 88 5.12 -3.17 -9.02
CA ASP A 88 5.76 -3.92 -10.09
C ASP A 88 4.75 -4.79 -10.87
N GLN A 89 3.83 -5.47 -10.17
CA GLN A 89 2.84 -6.33 -10.79
C GLN A 89 1.80 -5.54 -11.58
N TRP A 90 1.37 -4.41 -11.06
CA TRP A 90 0.40 -3.54 -11.73
C TRP A 90 1.03 -2.64 -12.80
N LYS A 91 2.36 -2.55 -12.85
CA LYS A 91 3.12 -1.71 -13.78
C LYS A 91 2.63 -0.26 -13.78
N ILE A 92 2.57 0.32 -12.58
CA ILE A 92 2.01 1.64 -12.35
C ILE A 92 2.93 2.70 -12.98
N GLY A 93 2.35 3.62 -13.77
CA GLY A 93 3.06 4.65 -14.50
C GLY A 93 3.39 4.27 -15.93
N ARG A 94 3.71 5.28 -16.74
CA ARG A 94 4.10 5.08 -18.13
C ARG A 94 5.54 4.59 -18.21
N LYS A 95 5.80 3.59 -19.05
CA LYS A 95 7.13 3.06 -19.26
C LYS A 95 8.11 4.16 -19.74
N GLY A 96 9.23 4.28 -19.02
CA GLY A 96 10.27 5.28 -19.32
C GLY A 96 9.96 6.69 -18.84
N VAL A 97 8.75 6.97 -18.38
CA VAL A 97 8.37 8.21 -17.70
C VAL A 97 8.30 7.99 -16.19
N ASP A 98 7.87 6.80 -15.78
CA ASP A 98 7.78 6.34 -14.40
C ASP A 98 6.95 7.29 -13.51
N ASP A 99 5.85 7.78 -14.08
CA ASP A 99 4.97 8.81 -13.51
C ASP A 99 3.73 8.21 -12.83
N GLY A 100 3.92 7.11 -12.15
CA GLY A 100 2.90 6.49 -11.33
C GLY A 100 3.07 6.77 -9.85
N VAL A 101 1.98 6.72 -9.10
CA VAL A 101 1.98 6.77 -7.64
C VAL A 101 0.92 5.81 -7.09
N LEU A 102 1.29 5.06 -6.06
CA LEU A 102 0.40 4.14 -5.35
C LEU A 102 0.18 4.66 -3.92
N LEU A 103 -1.10 4.84 -3.56
CA LEU A 103 -1.54 5.04 -2.18
C LEU A 103 -2.12 3.73 -1.69
N LEU A 104 -1.45 3.08 -0.73
CA LEU A 104 -1.85 1.81 -0.17
C LEU A 104 -2.25 1.97 1.29
N VAL A 105 -3.42 1.44 1.62
CA VAL A 105 -3.96 1.40 2.98
C VAL A 105 -4.08 -0.06 3.43
N ALA A 106 -3.34 -0.44 4.46
CA ALA A 106 -3.48 -1.71 5.17
C ALA A 106 -4.31 -1.47 6.43
N LYS A 107 -5.62 -1.66 6.32
CA LYS A 107 -6.61 -1.14 7.28
C LYS A 107 -6.45 -1.75 8.66
N ASP A 108 -6.34 -3.07 8.75
CA ASP A 108 -6.24 -3.78 10.03
C ASP A 108 -4.86 -3.60 10.68
N ASP A 109 -3.82 -3.40 9.85
CA ASP A 109 -2.47 -3.06 10.32
C ASP A 109 -2.36 -1.59 10.77
N ARG A 110 -3.34 -0.76 10.45
CA ARG A 110 -3.32 0.71 10.65
C ARG A 110 -2.11 1.37 10.02
N ARG A 111 -1.75 0.93 8.83
CA ARG A 111 -0.60 1.42 8.08
C ARG A 111 -1.02 1.95 6.72
N VAL A 112 -0.31 2.99 6.29
CA VAL A 112 -0.47 3.61 4.98
C VAL A 112 0.90 3.80 4.37
N ARG A 113 0.99 3.62 3.05
CA ARG A 113 2.17 3.95 2.28
C ARG A 113 1.78 4.70 1.02
N ILE A 114 2.56 5.72 0.70
CA ILE A 114 2.53 6.40 -0.58
C ILE A 114 3.86 6.10 -1.27
N GLN A 115 3.79 5.49 -2.44
CA GLN A 115 4.97 5.13 -3.22
C GLN A 115 4.90 5.77 -4.60
N PRO A 116 5.72 6.79 -4.88
CA PRO A 116 5.88 7.33 -6.21
C PRO A 116 6.78 6.43 -7.07
N GLY A 117 6.56 6.44 -8.37
CA GLY A 117 7.53 5.96 -9.34
C GLY A 117 8.71 6.93 -9.44
N TYR A 118 9.79 6.47 -10.07
CA TYR A 118 11.03 7.23 -10.16
C TYR A 118 10.84 8.64 -10.76
N GLY A 119 9.97 8.78 -11.77
CA GLY A 119 9.67 10.09 -12.38
C GLY A 119 8.94 11.09 -11.48
N LEU A 120 8.39 10.65 -10.36
CA LEU A 120 7.67 11.49 -9.40
C LEU A 120 8.40 11.68 -8.07
N GLU A 121 9.57 11.08 -7.87
CA GLU A 121 10.31 11.20 -6.60
C GLU A 121 10.71 12.66 -6.29
N GLY A 122 10.95 13.48 -7.33
CA GLY A 122 11.22 14.89 -7.15
C GLY A 122 10.02 15.70 -6.65
N ALA A 123 8.82 15.34 -7.08
CA ALA A 123 7.57 15.99 -6.65
C ALA A 123 7.06 15.43 -5.32
N ILE A 124 7.25 14.13 -5.11
CA ILE A 124 6.74 13.38 -3.93
C ILE A 124 7.94 12.69 -3.26
N ALA A 125 8.79 13.48 -2.61
CA ALA A 125 9.87 12.93 -1.79
C ALA A 125 9.33 12.22 -0.54
N ASP A 126 10.10 11.31 0.05
CA ASP A 126 9.69 10.54 1.24
C ASP A 126 9.17 11.41 2.38
N ILE A 127 9.85 12.54 2.65
CA ILE A 127 9.40 13.47 3.69
C ILE A 127 8.04 14.08 3.34
N THR A 128 7.78 14.37 2.07
CA THR A 128 6.50 14.88 1.59
C THR A 128 5.40 13.84 1.71
N ALA A 129 5.68 12.60 1.29
CA ALA A 129 4.76 11.47 1.43
C ALA A 129 4.38 11.24 2.91
N ASN A 130 5.37 11.27 3.81
CA ASN A 130 5.13 11.17 5.25
C ASN A 130 4.26 12.31 5.79
N ARG A 131 4.47 13.55 5.35
CA ARG A 131 3.62 14.68 5.75
C ARG A 131 2.18 14.48 5.29
N ILE A 132 1.97 14.01 4.07
CA ILE A 132 0.61 13.74 3.57
C ILE A 132 -0.07 12.68 4.45
N ILE A 133 0.62 11.62 4.82
CA ILE A 133 0.08 10.58 5.70
C ILE A 133 -0.27 11.17 7.07
N GLN A 134 0.61 11.94 7.68
CA GLN A 134 0.42 12.46 9.04
C GLN A 134 -0.60 13.59 9.12
N GLU A 135 -0.68 14.44 8.10
CA GLU A 135 -1.50 15.65 8.13
C GLU A 135 -2.89 15.46 7.50
N TYR A 136 -3.00 14.59 6.48
CA TYR A 136 -4.25 14.42 5.72
C TYR A 136 -4.95 13.08 5.94
N LEU A 137 -4.19 11.99 6.09
CA LEU A 137 -4.76 10.65 6.21
C LEU A 137 -5.00 10.25 7.66
N ALA A 138 -3.95 10.27 8.49
CA ALA A 138 -4.02 9.73 9.84
C ALA A 138 -5.08 10.40 10.73
N PRO A 139 -5.25 11.74 10.74
CA PRO A 139 -6.27 12.37 11.57
C PRO A 139 -7.69 11.90 11.18
N ARG A 140 -8.00 11.88 9.89
CA ARG A 140 -9.32 11.48 9.39
C ARG A 140 -9.59 9.98 9.59
N PHE A 141 -8.57 9.15 9.44
CA PHE A 141 -8.69 7.72 9.68
C PHE A 141 -8.99 7.39 11.16
N ARG A 142 -8.45 8.17 12.08
CA ARG A 142 -8.80 8.04 13.52
C ARG A 142 -10.28 8.34 13.80
N GLU A 143 -10.88 9.21 13.00
CA GLU A 143 -12.29 9.56 13.06
C GLU A 143 -13.17 8.61 12.24
N GLY A 144 -12.58 7.63 11.54
CA GLY A 144 -13.28 6.71 10.64
C GLY A 144 -13.60 7.28 9.26
N ASP A 145 -13.16 8.50 8.95
CA ASP A 145 -13.36 9.16 7.66
C ASP A 145 -12.27 8.73 6.65
N TYR A 146 -12.34 7.49 6.21
CA TYR A 146 -11.40 6.95 5.23
C TYR A 146 -11.51 7.66 3.88
N ALA A 147 -12.73 7.83 3.39
CA ALA A 147 -12.97 8.49 2.10
C ALA A 147 -12.46 9.93 2.07
N GLY A 148 -12.76 10.71 3.10
CA GLY A 148 -12.30 12.10 3.21
C GLY A 148 -10.79 12.21 3.32
N GLY A 149 -10.15 11.29 4.07
CA GLY A 149 -8.69 11.24 4.19
C GLY A 149 -8.01 10.90 2.86
N ILE A 150 -8.50 9.88 2.17
CA ILE A 150 -7.96 9.46 0.86
C ILE A 150 -8.20 10.54 -0.18
N SER A 151 -9.38 11.17 -0.20
CA SER A 151 -9.69 12.26 -1.14
C SER A 151 -8.77 13.47 -0.95
N ALA A 152 -8.53 13.88 0.29
CA ALA A 152 -7.62 14.98 0.62
C ALA A 152 -6.17 14.66 0.21
N ALA A 153 -5.71 13.44 0.50
CA ALA A 153 -4.39 12.98 0.09
C ALA A 153 -4.25 12.92 -1.43
N THR A 154 -5.26 12.42 -2.13
CA THR A 154 -5.30 12.34 -3.60
C THR A 154 -5.23 13.73 -4.23
N ALA A 155 -6.01 14.69 -3.72
CA ALA A 155 -5.97 16.07 -4.19
C ALA A 155 -4.60 16.71 -3.97
N THR A 156 -3.98 16.47 -2.82
CA THR A 156 -2.64 16.97 -2.50
C THR A 156 -1.57 16.36 -3.41
N LEU A 157 -1.62 15.04 -3.64
CA LEU A 157 -0.71 14.35 -4.57
C LEU A 157 -0.86 14.89 -6.00
N ALA A 158 -2.09 15.10 -6.46
CA ALA A 158 -2.36 15.67 -7.77
C ALA A 158 -1.76 17.09 -7.90
N GLY A 159 -1.94 17.95 -6.91
CA GLY A 159 -1.33 19.27 -6.88
C GLY A 159 0.19 19.24 -6.96
N LEU A 160 0.85 18.36 -6.20
CA LEU A 160 2.31 18.20 -6.23
C LEU A 160 2.80 17.71 -7.61
N ILE A 161 2.10 16.79 -8.23
CA ILE A 161 2.40 16.30 -9.58
C ILE A 161 2.23 17.40 -10.62
N GLU A 162 1.29 18.32 -10.40
CA GLU A 162 1.04 19.50 -11.24
C GLU A 162 2.02 20.65 -10.96
N GLY A 163 2.92 20.52 -10.00
CA GLY A 163 3.97 21.47 -9.67
C GLY A 163 3.62 22.46 -8.55
N GLU A 164 2.54 22.21 -7.81
CA GLU A 164 2.20 23.00 -6.62
C GLU A 164 3.13 22.64 -5.45
N ALA A 165 3.33 23.59 -4.55
CA ALA A 165 4.04 23.34 -3.31
C ALA A 165 3.09 22.80 -2.23
N LEU A 166 3.60 21.89 -1.40
CA LEU A 166 2.86 21.46 -0.22
C LEU A 166 2.70 22.65 0.74
N PRO A 167 1.48 22.94 1.23
CA PRO A 167 1.27 24.00 2.21
C PRO A 167 2.20 23.87 3.42
N PRO A 168 2.53 24.96 4.13
CA PRO A 168 3.30 24.88 5.36
C PRO A 168 2.64 23.91 6.35
N PRO A 169 3.43 23.23 7.20
CA PRO A 169 2.85 22.36 8.22
C PRO A 169 1.86 23.15 9.07
N VAL A 170 0.69 22.55 9.30
CA VAL A 170 -0.22 23.09 10.31
C VAL A 170 0.54 23.02 11.63
N SER A 171 0.89 24.17 12.20
CA SER A 171 1.55 24.25 13.50
C SER A 171 0.62 23.59 14.51
N GLY A 172 0.84 22.29 14.70
CA GLY A 172 0.11 21.49 15.69
C GLY A 172 0.42 22.03 17.06
N HIS A 173 -0.58 22.19 17.83
CA HIS A 173 -0.54 22.62 19.20
C HIS A 173 0.57 21.88 19.97
N ALA A 174 1.44 22.65 20.57
CA ALA A 174 2.36 22.21 21.60
C ALA A 174 1.58 21.62 22.79
#